data_e4f1f71f213336a0ccab427661d805aa
#
_entry.id   e4f1f71f213336a0ccab427661d805aa
#
_cell.length_a   1.000
_cell.length_b   1.000
_cell.length_c   1.000
_cell.angle_alpha   90.00
_cell.angle_beta   90.00
_cell.angle_gamma   90.00
#
_symmetry.space_group_name_H-M   'P 1'
#
loop_
_entity.id
_entity.type
_entity.pdbx_description
1 polymer ?
#
loop_
_entity_poly.entity_id
_entity_poly.type
_entity_poly.pdbx_seq_one_letter_code
_entity_poly.pdbx_strand_id
1 'polypeptide(L)'
;MGDIFGLYRGILARSAQRAARRIEEVHVGIMIHVCSLARLHETVEETKATHVVTLLKDTHLVRRPDTITVDRHLILGLDDICEPIDGYVCPAEEHVSRLITFVRCWDRDAPLVVHCYAGISRSTAGAFIGACALNPRRDEAAIAWSIRRASPRAMPNRRLVSLADQLLGRNGRMVAAVEAIGAGVSAYEGDPFRLDLE
;
A
#
# COMPACT_ATOMS: atom_id res chain seq x y z
N MET A 1 -31.03 19.05 -48.56
CA MET A 1 -30.92 17.81 -47.80
C MET A 1 -29.57 17.83 -47.11
N GLY A 2 -29.56 18.29 -45.86
CA GLY A 2 -28.27 18.42 -45.10
C GLY A 2 -27.71 17.06 -44.74
N ASP A 3 -26.38 16.98 -44.76
CA ASP A 3 -25.57 15.78 -44.51
C ASP A 3 -25.75 15.25 -43.06
N ILE A 4 -26.85 14.53 -42.83
CA ILE A 4 -27.19 13.87 -41.56
C ILE A 4 -26.15 12.78 -41.24
N PHE A 5 -25.49 12.19 -42.22
CA PHE A 5 -24.46 11.18 -42.08
C PHE A 5 -23.15 11.72 -41.48
N GLY A 6 -22.80 12.97 -41.81
CA GLY A 6 -21.62 13.64 -41.25
C GLY A 6 -21.77 13.93 -39.73
N LEU A 7 -22.99 14.32 -39.31
CA LEU A 7 -23.30 14.59 -37.89
C LEU A 7 -23.25 13.30 -37.04
N TYR A 8 -23.78 12.18 -37.56
CA TYR A 8 -23.73 10.89 -36.84
C TYR A 8 -22.31 10.33 -36.71
N ARG A 9 -21.45 10.46 -37.73
CA ARG A 9 -20.05 10.07 -37.65
C ARG A 9 -19.29 10.88 -36.62
N GLY A 10 -19.54 12.19 -36.50
CA GLY A 10 -18.91 13.04 -35.49
C GLY A 10 -19.33 12.71 -34.04
N ILE A 11 -20.58 12.30 -33.84
CA ILE A 11 -21.09 11.90 -32.51
C ILE A 11 -20.49 10.54 -32.10
N LEU A 12 -20.45 9.58 -33.01
CA LEU A 12 -19.87 8.25 -32.75
C LEU A 12 -18.34 8.34 -32.52
N ALA A 13 -17.62 9.18 -33.24
CA ALA A 13 -16.19 9.41 -33.03
C ALA A 13 -15.90 10.05 -31.65
N ARG A 14 -16.71 11.02 -31.23
CA ARG A 14 -16.59 11.67 -29.91
C ARG A 14 -16.97 10.72 -28.78
N SER A 15 -17.96 9.85 -28.96
CA SER A 15 -18.32 8.84 -27.96
C SER A 15 -17.25 7.77 -27.83
N ALA A 16 -16.66 7.32 -28.94
CA ALA A 16 -15.54 6.39 -28.95
C ALA A 16 -14.27 7.00 -28.32
N GLN A 17 -13.96 8.27 -28.59
CA GLN A 17 -12.85 8.98 -27.96
C GLN A 17 -13.09 9.23 -26.46
N ARG A 18 -14.32 9.51 -26.04
CA ARG A 18 -14.67 9.58 -24.60
C ARG A 18 -14.58 8.22 -23.94
N ALA A 19 -15.01 7.14 -24.59
CA ALA A 19 -14.86 5.78 -24.08
C ALA A 19 -13.39 5.36 -23.98
N ALA A 20 -12.56 5.67 -25.02
CA ALA A 20 -11.14 5.40 -25.01
C ALA A 20 -10.40 6.21 -23.90
N ARG A 21 -10.71 7.51 -23.73
CA ARG A 21 -10.19 8.32 -22.62
C ARG A 21 -10.61 7.77 -21.25
N ARG A 22 -11.84 7.28 -21.14
CA ARG A 22 -12.34 6.66 -19.90
C ARG A 22 -11.65 5.32 -19.61
N ILE A 23 -11.19 4.61 -20.63
CA ILE A 23 -10.38 3.38 -20.50
C ILE A 23 -8.95 3.72 -20.13
N GLU A 24 -8.36 4.81 -20.64
CA GLU A 24 -7.04 5.30 -20.25
C GLU A 24 -7.04 5.93 -18.83
N GLU A 25 -8.11 6.62 -18.42
CA GLU A 25 -8.27 7.15 -17.06
C GLU A 25 -8.58 6.06 -16.01
N VAL A 26 -9.06 4.88 -16.41
CA VAL A 26 -9.41 3.77 -15.49
C VAL A 26 -8.20 2.91 -15.09
N HIS A 27 -7.01 3.17 -15.63
CA HIS A 27 -5.78 2.50 -15.17
C HIS A 27 -4.93 3.34 -14.21
N VAL A 28 -5.50 4.29 -13.48
CA VAL A 28 -4.90 4.76 -12.22
C VAL A 28 -5.21 3.67 -11.18
N GLY A 29 -4.48 2.57 -11.34
CA GLY A 29 -4.76 1.30 -10.71
C GLY A 29 -4.79 1.40 -9.20
N ILE A 30 -5.57 0.57 -8.61
CA ILE A 30 -5.64 0.24 -7.20
C ILE A 30 -4.22 -0.11 -6.75
N MET A 31 -3.49 0.88 -6.23
CA MET A 31 -2.05 0.76 -5.92
C MET A 31 -1.76 1.16 -4.49
N ILE A 32 -0.88 0.40 -3.85
CA ILE A 32 -0.26 0.80 -2.61
C ILE A 32 1.16 1.30 -2.91
N HIS A 33 1.45 2.54 -2.55
CA HIS A 33 2.81 3.08 -2.56
C HIS A 33 3.47 2.91 -1.20
N VAL A 34 4.74 2.58 -1.21
CA VAL A 34 5.56 2.43 0.00
C VAL A 34 6.69 3.42 -0.05
N CYS A 35 6.94 4.14 1.06
CA CYS A 35 8.04 5.07 1.16
C CYS A 35 8.58 5.18 2.60
N SER A 36 9.65 5.94 2.76
CA SER A 36 10.17 6.39 4.06
C SER A 36 9.39 7.60 4.58
N LEU A 37 9.63 7.96 5.85
CA LEU A 37 9.12 9.20 6.44
C LEU A 37 9.61 10.44 5.67
N ALA A 38 10.87 10.46 5.25
CA ALA A 38 11.46 11.58 4.53
C ALA A 38 10.78 11.81 3.16
N ARG A 39 10.26 10.75 2.53
CA ARG A 39 9.64 10.80 1.20
C ARG A 39 8.11 10.89 1.23
N LEU A 40 7.49 10.95 2.43
CA LEU A 40 6.04 10.88 2.57
C LEU A 40 5.31 11.97 1.77
N HIS A 41 5.68 13.24 1.97
CA HIS A 41 4.99 14.36 1.34
C HIS A 41 5.11 14.34 -0.18
N GLU A 42 6.34 14.13 -0.67
CA GLU A 42 6.62 14.01 -2.10
C GLU A 42 5.84 12.84 -2.73
N THR A 43 5.87 11.65 -2.08
CA THR A 43 5.14 10.48 -2.58
C THR A 43 3.63 10.74 -2.65
N VAL A 44 3.03 11.38 -1.64
CA VAL A 44 1.60 11.72 -1.66
C VAL A 44 1.29 12.71 -2.78
N GLU A 45 2.14 13.72 -2.97
CA GLU A 45 1.95 14.74 -4.01
C GLU A 45 2.07 14.16 -5.42
N GLU A 46 3.11 13.37 -5.69
CA GLU A 46 3.37 12.76 -7.01
C GLU A 46 2.29 11.75 -7.39
N THR A 47 1.88 10.90 -6.44
CA THR A 47 0.92 9.81 -6.70
C THR A 47 -0.53 10.24 -6.62
N LYS A 48 -0.82 11.44 -6.10
CA LYS A 48 -2.17 11.93 -5.80
C LYS A 48 -2.91 11.00 -4.82
N ALA A 49 -2.17 10.36 -3.94
CA ALA A 49 -2.73 9.48 -2.93
C ALA A 49 -3.73 10.22 -2.04
N THR A 50 -4.80 9.55 -1.67
CA THR A 50 -5.85 10.10 -0.79
C THR A 50 -5.84 9.51 0.61
N HIS A 51 -5.16 8.39 0.79
CA HIS A 51 -5.07 7.67 2.06
C HIS A 51 -3.61 7.44 2.46
N VAL A 52 -3.33 7.52 3.77
CA VAL A 52 -1.99 7.28 4.33
C VAL A 52 -2.08 6.33 5.52
N VAL A 53 -1.14 5.41 5.60
CA VAL A 53 -0.87 4.59 6.79
C VAL A 53 0.54 4.89 7.29
N THR A 54 0.63 5.31 8.53
CA THR A 54 1.87 5.53 9.27
C THR A 54 2.12 4.37 10.25
N LEU A 55 3.26 3.72 10.14
CA LEU A 55 3.73 2.66 11.04
C LEU A 55 5.01 3.14 11.74
N LEU A 56 4.86 3.97 12.77
CA LEU A 56 5.97 4.65 13.43
C LEU A 56 5.61 4.99 14.87
N LYS A 57 6.46 4.61 15.85
CA LYS A 57 6.28 4.94 17.27
C LYS A 57 6.27 6.44 17.51
N ASP A 58 7.26 7.14 16.96
CA ASP A 58 7.44 8.58 17.16
C ASP A 58 6.48 9.38 16.27
N THR A 59 5.19 9.25 16.56
CA THR A 59 4.13 9.87 15.75
C THR A 59 4.20 11.39 15.70
N HIS A 60 4.88 12.04 16.68
CA HIS A 60 5.12 13.47 16.70
C HIS A 60 6.05 13.96 15.58
N LEU A 61 6.85 13.07 14.97
CA LEU A 61 7.67 13.38 13.81
C LEU A 61 6.86 13.43 12.51
N VAL A 62 5.62 12.92 12.55
CA VAL A 62 4.81 12.76 11.34
C VAL A 62 3.93 13.99 11.15
N ARG A 63 4.33 14.84 10.20
CA ARG A 63 3.44 15.88 9.69
C ARG A 63 2.51 15.26 8.64
N ARG A 64 1.20 15.33 8.87
CA ARG A 64 0.22 14.86 7.88
C ARG A 64 0.30 15.73 6.62
N PRO A 65 0.36 15.15 5.41
CA PRO A 65 0.25 15.92 4.17
C PRO A 65 -1.07 16.70 4.11
N ASP A 66 -1.02 17.95 3.63
CA ASP A 66 -2.15 18.89 3.71
C ASP A 66 -3.38 18.41 2.90
N THR A 67 -3.17 17.56 1.88
CA THR A 67 -4.24 16.96 1.06
C THR A 67 -4.94 15.76 1.71
N ILE A 68 -4.40 15.24 2.83
CA ILE A 68 -4.91 14.08 3.53
C ILE A 68 -5.75 14.52 4.74
N THR A 69 -7.01 14.13 4.78
CA THR A 69 -7.90 14.40 5.92
C THR A 69 -7.61 13.45 7.10
N VAL A 70 -8.11 13.79 8.30
CA VAL A 70 -7.83 13.00 9.52
C VAL A 70 -8.35 11.56 9.40
N ASP A 71 -9.54 11.40 8.84
CA ASP A 71 -10.20 10.11 8.62
C ASP A 71 -9.52 9.23 7.57
N ARG A 72 -8.71 9.83 6.69
CA ARG A 72 -7.91 9.16 5.66
C ARG A 72 -6.45 8.92 6.06
N HIS A 73 -6.10 9.15 7.32
CA HIS A 73 -4.76 8.93 7.86
C HIS A 73 -4.79 7.99 9.08
N LEU A 74 -4.46 6.73 8.86
CA LEU A 74 -4.27 5.78 9.96
C LEU A 74 -2.85 5.94 10.54
N ILE A 75 -2.77 6.21 11.83
CA ILE A 75 -1.50 6.26 12.57
C ILE A 75 -1.45 5.10 13.56
N LEU A 76 -0.42 4.26 13.44
CA LEU A 76 -0.13 3.13 14.30
C LEU A 76 1.23 3.35 14.96
N GLY A 77 1.21 3.66 16.25
CA GLY A 77 2.40 3.94 17.06
C GLY A 77 3.09 2.66 17.50
N LEU A 78 4.02 2.14 16.71
CA LEU A 78 4.73 0.89 17.01
C LEU A 78 6.20 0.93 16.56
N ASP A 79 7.03 0.16 17.24
CA ASP A 79 8.45 -0.02 16.94
C ASP A 79 8.69 -1.13 15.91
N ASP A 80 9.87 -1.12 15.31
CA ASP A 80 10.30 -2.12 14.33
C ASP A 80 11.00 -3.30 15.01
N ILE A 81 10.27 -4.02 15.85
CA ILE A 81 10.74 -5.18 16.59
C ILE A 81 9.85 -6.38 16.33
N CYS A 82 10.38 -7.58 16.55
CA CYS A 82 9.64 -8.83 16.41
C CYS A 82 9.29 -9.47 17.76
N GLU A 83 10.03 -9.13 18.82
CA GLU A 83 9.84 -9.64 20.17
C GLU A 83 9.65 -8.48 21.15
N PRO A 84 8.90 -8.66 22.24
CA PRO A 84 8.75 -7.64 23.26
C PRO A 84 10.11 -7.23 23.87
N ILE A 85 10.33 -5.91 23.93
CA ILE A 85 11.52 -5.29 24.53
C ILE A 85 11.00 -4.17 25.44
N ASP A 86 11.53 -4.08 26.66
CA ASP A 86 11.13 -3.04 27.62
C ASP A 86 11.37 -1.64 27.06
N GLY A 87 10.38 -0.77 27.19
CA GLY A 87 10.40 0.60 26.66
C GLY A 87 10.05 0.74 25.16
N TYR A 88 9.84 -0.37 24.47
CA TYR A 88 9.41 -0.40 23.07
C TYR A 88 7.94 -0.81 22.92
N VAL A 89 7.28 -0.30 21.88
CA VAL A 89 5.91 -0.67 21.52
C VAL A 89 5.96 -1.79 20.49
N CYS A 90 5.86 -3.02 20.97
CA CYS A 90 5.87 -4.19 20.10
C CYS A 90 4.60 -4.23 19.22
N PRO A 91 4.70 -4.60 17.94
CA PRO A 91 3.53 -4.86 17.11
C PRO A 91 2.58 -5.87 17.77
N ALA A 92 1.30 -5.52 17.84
CA ALA A 92 0.24 -6.31 18.48
C ALA A 92 -0.94 -6.50 17.52
N GLU A 93 -1.82 -7.43 17.86
CA GLU A 93 -3.01 -7.79 17.08
C GLU A 93 -3.90 -6.57 16.80
N GLU A 94 -4.06 -5.68 17.77
CA GLU A 94 -4.84 -4.44 17.61
C GLU A 94 -4.31 -3.57 16.48
N HIS A 95 -2.99 -3.40 16.36
CA HIS A 95 -2.38 -2.61 15.29
C HIS A 95 -2.73 -3.21 13.92
N VAL A 96 -2.60 -4.52 13.78
CA VAL A 96 -2.87 -5.23 12.52
C VAL A 96 -4.36 -5.25 12.18
N SER A 97 -5.22 -5.45 13.17
CA SER A 97 -6.67 -5.40 12.99
C SER A 97 -7.14 -4.03 12.49
N ARG A 98 -6.62 -2.94 13.08
CA ARG A 98 -6.89 -1.56 12.62
C ARG A 98 -6.37 -1.31 11.20
N LEU A 99 -5.17 -1.81 10.87
CA LEU A 99 -4.63 -1.73 9.52
C LEU A 99 -5.53 -2.44 8.50
N ILE A 100 -5.92 -3.68 8.78
CA ILE A 100 -6.80 -4.48 7.89
C ILE A 100 -8.14 -3.78 7.70
N THR A 101 -8.73 -3.27 8.78
CA THR A 101 -10.00 -2.54 8.73
C THR A 101 -9.88 -1.28 7.86
N PHE A 102 -8.84 -0.47 8.08
CA PHE A 102 -8.61 0.75 7.33
C PHE A 102 -8.44 0.48 5.83
N VAL A 103 -7.63 -0.51 5.48
CA VAL A 103 -7.40 -0.88 4.08
C VAL A 103 -8.67 -1.42 3.42
N ARG A 104 -9.50 -2.17 4.13
CA ARG A 104 -10.78 -2.66 3.61
C ARG A 104 -11.83 -1.55 3.42
N CYS A 105 -11.76 -0.48 4.21
CA CYS A 105 -12.62 0.69 4.08
C CYS A 105 -12.13 1.70 3.03
N TRP A 106 -10.90 1.55 2.54
CA TRP A 106 -10.36 2.39 1.49
C TRP A 106 -11.15 2.21 0.19
N ASP A 107 -11.66 3.33 -0.37
CA ASP A 107 -12.51 3.37 -1.57
C ASP A 107 -11.79 2.92 -2.86
N ARG A 108 -10.46 2.96 -2.88
CA ARG A 108 -9.60 2.58 -3.99
C ARG A 108 -9.74 3.46 -5.24
N ASP A 109 -10.35 4.62 -5.12
CA ASP A 109 -10.49 5.58 -6.23
C ASP A 109 -9.16 6.30 -6.53
N ALA A 110 -8.23 6.30 -5.55
CA ALA A 110 -6.89 6.86 -5.66
C ALA A 110 -5.91 6.05 -4.80
N PRO A 111 -4.59 6.17 -5.02
CA PRO A 111 -3.59 5.39 -4.30
C PRO A 111 -3.62 5.56 -2.78
N LEU A 112 -3.16 4.51 -2.09
CA LEU A 112 -2.84 4.50 -0.66
C LEU A 112 -1.32 4.55 -0.49
N VAL A 113 -0.81 5.41 0.41
CA VAL A 113 0.61 5.41 0.82
C VAL A 113 0.76 4.72 2.16
N VAL A 114 1.69 3.77 2.26
CA VAL A 114 2.10 3.13 3.52
C VAL A 114 3.55 3.49 3.79
N HIS A 115 3.82 4.14 4.92
CA HIS A 115 5.18 4.51 5.26
C HIS A 115 5.58 4.13 6.69
N CYS A 116 6.89 4.04 6.91
CA CYS A 116 7.52 3.96 8.22
C CYS A 116 8.74 4.89 8.25
N TYR A 117 9.68 4.69 9.17
CA TYR A 117 10.89 5.53 9.21
C TYR A 117 11.72 5.39 7.93
N ALA A 118 12.15 4.17 7.61
CA ALA A 118 13.08 3.89 6.51
C ALA A 118 12.41 3.39 5.21
N GLY A 119 11.12 3.04 5.22
CA GLY A 119 10.47 2.48 4.02
C GLY A 119 10.84 1.02 3.71
N ILE A 120 11.40 0.28 4.67
CA ILE A 120 12.00 -1.05 4.42
C ILE A 120 11.24 -2.18 5.10
N SER A 121 10.88 -2.04 6.40
CA SER A 121 10.38 -3.15 7.21
C SER A 121 8.88 -3.03 7.53
N ARG A 122 8.48 -2.14 8.46
CA ARG A 122 7.07 -1.98 8.86
C ARG A 122 6.16 -1.58 7.70
N SER A 123 6.61 -0.67 6.85
CA SER A 123 5.83 -0.22 5.69
C SER A 123 5.67 -1.30 4.62
N THR A 124 6.71 -2.09 4.36
CA THR A 124 6.62 -3.21 3.42
C THR A 124 5.74 -4.33 3.97
N ALA A 125 5.78 -4.59 5.29
CA ALA A 125 4.83 -5.47 5.95
C ALA A 125 3.39 -4.93 5.83
N GLY A 126 3.18 -3.63 6.06
CA GLY A 126 1.87 -2.99 5.93
C GLY A 126 1.30 -3.10 4.51
N ALA A 127 2.11 -2.89 3.50
CA ALA A 127 1.71 -3.04 2.09
C ALA A 127 1.38 -4.51 1.76
N PHE A 128 2.19 -5.46 2.23
CA PHE A 128 1.93 -6.89 2.06
C PHE A 128 0.60 -7.31 2.71
N ILE A 129 0.37 -6.89 3.95
CA ILE A 129 -0.86 -7.16 4.69
C ILE A 129 -2.06 -6.56 3.95
N GLY A 130 -1.95 -5.32 3.50
CA GLY A 130 -3.00 -4.65 2.73
C GLY A 130 -3.34 -5.40 1.45
N ALA A 131 -2.32 -5.78 0.68
CA ALA A 131 -2.51 -6.55 -0.54
C ALA A 131 -3.19 -7.91 -0.29
N CYS A 132 -2.77 -8.64 0.76
CA CYS A 132 -3.40 -9.91 1.14
C CYS A 132 -4.85 -9.72 1.64
N ALA A 133 -5.13 -8.65 2.40
CA ALA A 133 -6.46 -8.37 2.93
C ALA A 133 -7.48 -8.01 1.84
N LEU A 134 -7.02 -7.35 0.77
CA LEU A 134 -7.84 -6.96 -0.38
C LEU A 134 -8.01 -8.07 -1.41
N ASN A 135 -7.07 -9.01 -1.47
CA ASN A 135 -7.03 -10.09 -2.46
C ASN A 135 -7.07 -11.47 -1.81
N PRO A 136 -8.21 -11.91 -1.26
CA PRO A 136 -8.31 -13.16 -0.50
C PRO A 136 -7.99 -14.42 -1.31
N ARG A 137 -8.03 -14.34 -2.63
CA ARG A 137 -7.77 -15.47 -3.55
C ARG A 137 -6.39 -15.42 -4.21
N ARG A 138 -5.64 -14.31 -4.06
CA ARG A 138 -4.31 -14.18 -4.63
C ARG A 138 -3.29 -14.93 -3.77
N ASP A 139 -2.35 -15.61 -4.41
CA ASP A 139 -1.26 -16.31 -3.75
C ASP A 139 -0.34 -15.34 -3.00
N GLU A 140 -0.12 -15.60 -1.73
CA GLU A 140 0.70 -14.79 -0.84
C GLU A 140 2.17 -14.74 -1.32
N ALA A 141 2.69 -15.83 -1.87
CA ALA A 141 4.03 -15.87 -2.43
C ALA A 141 4.16 -14.95 -3.64
N ALA A 142 3.16 -14.93 -4.53
CA ALA A 142 3.15 -14.03 -5.68
C ALA A 142 3.17 -12.54 -5.25
N ILE A 143 2.41 -12.18 -4.18
CA ILE A 143 2.41 -10.82 -3.63
C ILE A 143 3.79 -10.49 -3.02
N ALA A 144 4.37 -11.38 -2.22
CA ALA A 144 5.67 -11.17 -1.60
C ALA A 144 6.78 -10.98 -2.65
N TRP A 145 6.80 -11.81 -3.71
CA TRP A 145 7.73 -11.65 -4.82
C TRP A 145 7.51 -10.36 -5.62
N SER A 146 6.26 -9.85 -5.71
CA SER A 146 6.01 -8.55 -6.33
C SER A 146 6.66 -7.42 -5.52
N ILE A 147 6.58 -7.47 -4.19
CA ILE A 147 7.28 -6.52 -3.30
C ILE A 147 8.79 -6.61 -3.50
N ARG A 148 9.38 -7.82 -3.51
CA ARG A 148 10.82 -8.01 -3.70
C ARG A 148 11.30 -7.47 -5.05
N ARG A 149 10.53 -7.68 -6.12
CA ARG A 149 10.84 -7.14 -7.45
C ARG A 149 10.77 -5.61 -7.50
N ALA A 150 9.77 -5.03 -6.84
CA ALA A 150 9.61 -3.59 -6.75
C ALA A 150 10.65 -2.92 -5.84
N SER A 151 11.09 -3.61 -4.79
CA SER A 151 12.11 -3.12 -3.85
C SER A 151 13.05 -4.25 -3.41
N PRO A 152 14.29 -4.29 -3.93
CA PRO A 152 15.31 -5.23 -3.47
C PRO A 152 15.65 -5.10 -1.98
N ARG A 153 15.38 -3.93 -1.38
CA ARG A 153 15.64 -3.62 0.04
C ARG A 153 14.49 -4.02 0.96
N ALA A 154 13.31 -4.35 0.43
CA ALA A 154 12.15 -4.71 1.24
C ALA A 154 12.46 -5.88 2.19
N MET A 155 12.12 -5.72 3.45
CA MET A 155 12.29 -6.75 4.48
C MET A 155 11.10 -6.70 5.44
N PRO A 156 9.93 -7.23 5.03
CA PRO A 156 8.69 -7.10 5.79
C PRO A 156 8.84 -7.59 7.24
N ASN A 157 8.42 -6.77 8.20
CA ASN A 157 8.47 -7.10 9.63
C ASN A 157 7.70 -8.39 9.90
N ARG A 158 8.41 -9.42 10.36
CA ARG A 158 7.89 -10.79 10.53
C ARG A 158 6.75 -10.87 11.54
N ARG A 159 6.81 -10.06 12.61
CA ARG A 159 5.77 -10.07 13.63
C ARG A 159 4.46 -9.51 13.09
N LEU A 160 4.50 -8.38 12.38
CA LEU A 160 3.31 -7.83 11.72
C LEU A 160 2.70 -8.84 10.74
N VAL A 161 3.53 -9.51 9.95
CA VAL A 161 3.10 -10.54 8.99
C VAL A 161 2.47 -11.75 9.71
N SER A 162 3.09 -12.24 10.79
CA SER A 162 2.58 -13.39 11.54
C SER A 162 1.22 -13.09 12.18
N LEU A 163 1.05 -11.90 12.76
CA LEU A 163 -0.24 -11.46 13.31
C LEU A 163 -1.32 -11.34 12.21
N ALA A 164 -0.94 -10.84 11.05
CA ALA A 164 -1.87 -10.72 9.91
C ALA A 164 -2.25 -12.09 9.34
N ASP A 165 -1.30 -13.02 9.27
CA ASP A 165 -1.56 -14.39 8.83
C ASP A 165 -2.66 -15.05 9.67
N GLN A 166 -2.58 -14.89 10.99
CA GLN A 166 -3.58 -15.40 11.94
C GLN A 166 -4.94 -14.72 11.76
N LEU A 167 -4.97 -13.36 11.73
CA LEU A 167 -6.20 -12.58 11.60
C LEU A 167 -6.92 -12.80 10.27
N LEU A 168 -6.17 -13.04 9.20
CA LEU A 168 -6.72 -13.32 7.85
C LEU A 168 -6.97 -14.81 7.59
N GLY A 169 -6.65 -15.69 8.54
CA GLY A 169 -6.83 -17.14 8.42
C GLY A 169 -5.98 -17.74 7.30
N ARG A 170 -4.72 -17.27 7.13
CA ARG A 170 -3.86 -17.69 6.04
C ARG A 170 -3.01 -18.93 6.36
N ASN A 171 -3.13 -19.50 7.57
CA ASN A 171 -2.53 -20.78 8.00
C ASN A 171 -1.03 -20.88 7.72
N GLY A 172 -0.26 -19.82 7.99
CA GLY A 172 1.19 -19.74 7.81
C GLY A 172 1.65 -19.34 6.39
N ARG A 173 0.74 -19.19 5.41
CA ARG A 173 1.12 -18.90 4.02
C ARG A 173 1.77 -17.51 3.87
N MET A 174 1.30 -16.50 4.61
CA MET A 174 1.92 -15.17 4.59
C MET A 174 3.32 -15.20 5.19
N VAL A 175 3.52 -15.93 6.28
CA VAL A 175 4.83 -16.10 6.91
C VAL A 175 5.79 -16.81 5.95
N ALA A 176 5.38 -17.95 5.40
CA ALA A 176 6.18 -18.70 4.43
C ALA A 176 6.54 -17.87 3.19
N ALA A 177 5.61 -17.03 2.69
CA ALA A 177 5.84 -16.16 1.54
C ALA A 177 6.93 -15.12 1.81
N VAL A 178 6.93 -14.49 3.00
CA VAL A 178 7.96 -13.51 3.38
C VAL A 178 9.30 -14.20 3.66
N GLU A 179 9.31 -15.39 4.22
CA GLU A 179 10.53 -16.18 4.39
C GLU A 179 11.16 -16.56 3.05
N ALA A 180 10.34 -16.95 2.08
CA ALA A 180 10.79 -17.37 0.75
C ALA A 180 11.50 -16.26 -0.04
N ILE A 181 11.08 -14.99 0.12
CA ILE A 181 11.77 -13.86 -0.53
C ILE A 181 13.09 -13.49 0.15
N GLY A 182 13.38 -14.03 1.34
CA GLY A 182 14.61 -13.85 2.07
C GLY A 182 14.86 -12.41 2.56
N ALA A 183 16.08 -12.17 3.05
CA ALA A 183 16.50 -10.84 3.47
C ALA A 183 16.66 -9.89 2.28
N GLY A 184 16.29 -8.62 2.48
CA GLY A 184 16.56 -7.56 1.51
C GLY A 184 18.02 -7.11 1.53
N VAL A 185 18.41 -6.38 0.49
CA VAL A 185 19.70 -5.69 0.46
C VAL A 185 19.76 -4.66 1.58
N SER A 186 20.83 -4.67 2.37
CA SER A 186 21.02 -3.74 3.49
C SER A 186 21.05 -2.29 3.00
N ALA A 187 20.30 -1.42 3.67
CA ALA A 187 20.24 0.01 3.38
C ALA A 187 19.74 0.78 4.60
N TYR A 188 20.07 2.07 4.67
CA TYR A 188 19.51 2.99 5.67
C TYR A 188 18.10 3.45 5.32
N GLU A 189 17.80 3.54 4.02
CA GLU A 189 16.51 3.99 3.49
C GLU A 189 16.17 3.23 2.22
N GLY A 190 14.89 2.89 2.05
CA GLY A 190 14.34 2.29 0.84
C GLY A 190 13.89 3.36 -0.15
N ASP A 191 14.06 3.08 -1.43
CA ASP A 191 13.46 3.92 -2.48
C ASP A 191 11.93 3.75 -2.47
N PRO A 192 11.17 4.82 -2.74
CA PRO A 192 9.74 4.69 -2.94
C PRO A 192 9.40 3.70 -4.05
N PHE A 193 8.40 2.86 -3.83
CA PHE A 193 7.94 1.91 -4.83
C PHE A 193 6.42 1.73 -4.77
N ARG A 194 5.86 1.13 -5.80
CA ARG A 194 4.44 0.77 -5.86
C ARG A 194 4.25 -0.74 -5.88
N LEU A 195 3.13 -1.15 -5.32
CA LEU A 195 2.60 -2.50 -5.37
C LEU A 195 1.23 -2.47 -6.04
N ASP A 196 1.15 -3.09 -7.21
CA ASP A 196 -0.10 -3.25 -7.95
C ASP A 196 -0.95 -4.34 -7.27
N LEU A 197 -2.25 -4.07 -7.11
CA LEU A 197 -3.17 -4.96 -6.40
C LEU A 197 -3.95 -5.92 -7.32
N GLU A 198 -3.76 -5.81 -8.63
CA GLU A 198 -4.37 -6.69 -9.63
C GLU A 198 -3.54 -7.95 -9.90
#